data_68f071751aa645a480f49b127b924574
#
_entry.id   68f071751aa645a480f49b127b924574
#
_cell.length_a   1.000
_cell.length_b   1.000
_cell.length_c   1.000
_cell.angle_alpha   90.00
_cell.angle_beta   90.00
_cell.angle_gamma   90.00
#
_symmetry.space_group_name_H-M   'P 1'
#
loop_
_entity.id
_entity.type
_entity.pdbx_description
1 polymer ?
#
loop_
_entity_poly.entity_id
_entity_poly.type
_entity_poly.pdbx_seq_one_letter_code
_entity_poly.pdbx_strand_id
1 'polypeptide(L)'
;MTVTLTTLISFRTRQALGRFWEGTGLMHQMRGEWFDSVSCLLSFSRHALSTKPEEVSQFRQTLVRLTSLMHGSALDEISGSTDDSYQTIDVMSLDSATLRFLRDCKLKYDW
;
A
#
# COMPACT_ATOMS: atom_id res chain seq x y z
N MET A 1 -3.58 20.61 -42.15
CA MET A 1 -3.37 19.27 -41.55
C MET A 1 -2.45 19.30 -40.33
N THR A 2 -1.31 19.98 -40.39
CA THR A 2 -0.37 20.05 -39.22
C THR A 2 -0.97 20.65 -37.98
N VAL A 3 -1.73 21.73 -38.05
CA VAL A 3 -2.37 22.43 -36.94
C VAL A 3 -3.36 21.53 -36.18
N THR A 4 -4.19 20.80 -36.93
CA THR A 4 -5.17 19.86 -36.34
C THR A 4 -4.49 18.73 -35.61
N LEU A 5 -3.42 18.16 -36.16
CA LEU A 5 -2.63 17.10 -35.55
C LEU A 5 -1.96 17.58 -34.26
N THR A 6 -1.33 18.77 -34.31
CA THR A 6 -0.68 19.37 -33.14
C THR A 6 -1.69 19.63 -32.01
N THR A 7 -2.88 20.13 -32.34
CA THR A 7 -3.95 20.37 -31.35
C THR A 7 -4.42 19.06 -30.70
N LEU A 8 -4.62 18.01 -31.50
CA LEU A 8 -5.02 16.70 -30.98
C LEU A 8 -3.96 16.08 -30.07
N ILE A 9 -2.69 16.14 -30.46
CA ILE A 9 -1.58 15.66 -29.62
C ILE A 9 -1.51 16.44 -28.31
N SER A 10 -1.58 17.76 -28.38
CA SER A 10 -1.55 18.62 -27.19
C SER A 10 -2.70 18.32 -26.24
N PHE A 11 -3.90 18.10 -26.78
CA PHE A 11 -5.07 17.74 -25.99
C PHE A 11 -4.89 16.39 -25.29
N ARG A 12 -4.42 15.36 -26.02
CA ARG A 12 -4.15 14.02 -25.48
C ARG A 12 -3.08 14.05 -24.40
N THR A 13 -1.98 14.79 -24.64
CA THR A 13 -0.90 14.93 -23.66
C THR A 13 -1.38 15.61 -22.39
N ARG A 14 -2.17 16.69 -22.52
CA ARG A 14 -2.75 17.38 -21.36
C ARG A 14 -3.67 16.48 -20.56
N GLN A 15 -4.49 15.68 -21.23
CA GLN A 15 -5.39 14.73 -20.57
C GLN A 15 -4.62 13.61 -19.86
N ALA A 16 -3.57 13.07 -20.48
CA ALA A 16 -2.72 12.05 -19.87
C ALA A 16 -1.98 12.59 -18.63
N LEU A 17 -1.41 13.81 -18.72
CA LEU A 17 -0.78 14.48 -17.58
C LEU A 17 -1.77 14.75 -16.45
N GLY A 18 -3.00 15.18 -16.77
CA GLY A 18 -4.04 15.40 -15.77
C GLY A 18 -4.33 14.13 -14.97
N ARG A 19 -4.52 13.00 -15.63
CA ARG A 19 -4.72 11.69 -14.98
C ARG A 19 -3.52 11.26 -14.14
N PHE A 20 -2.32 11.49 -14.64
CA PHE A 20 -1.09 11.17 -13.91
C PHE A 20 -1.00 11.96 -12.59
N TRP A 21 -1.22 13.27 -12.63
CA TRP A 21 -1.18 14.12 -11.44
C TRP A 21 -2.29 13.78 -10.44
N GLU A 22 -3.50 13.50 -10.94
CA GLU A 22 -4.62 13.06 -10.10
C GLU A 22 -4.29 11.73 -9.41
N GLY A 23 -3.81 10.74 -10.14
CA GLY A 23 -3.40 9.45 -9.59
C GLY A 23 -2.29 9.58 -8.54
N THR A 24 -1.27 10.40 -8.82
CA THR A 24 -0.19 10.67 -7.86
C THR A 24 -0.71 11.33 -6.59
N GLY A 25 -1.64 12.30 -6.72
CA GLY A 25 -2.28 12.94 -5.57
C GLY A 25 -3.06 11.97 -4.71
N LEU A 26 -3.86 11.09 -5.31
CA LEU A 26 -4.60 10.05 -4.59
C LEU A 26 -3.68 9.05 -3.88
N MET A 27 -2.57 8.67 -4.49
CA MET A 27 -1.57 7.80 -3.83
C MET A 27 -0.93 8.48 -2.60
N HIS A 28 -0.61 9.76 -2.69
CA HIS A 28 -0.10 10.52 -1.55
C HIS A 28 -1.13 10.61 -0.42
N GLN A 29 -2.39 10.86 -0.75
CA GLN A 29 -3.48 10.90 0.24
C GLN A 29 -3.65 9.53 0.93
N MET A 30 -3.76 8.47 0.17
CA MET A 30 -3.87 7.09 0.68
C MET A 30 -2.72 6.75 1.64
N ARG A 31 -1.48 7.07 1.26
CA ARG A 31 -0.31 6.85 2.10
C ARG A 31 -0.38 7.65 3.40
N GLY A 32 -0.86 8.89 3.35
CA GLY A 32 -1.08 9.73 4.53
C GLY A 32 -2.09 9.12 5.49
N GLU A 33 -3.24 8.69 5.01
CA GLU A 33 -4.31 8.07 5.80
C GLU A 33 -3.84 6.75 6.45
N TRP A 34 -3.07 5.94 5.74
CA TRP A 34 -2.48 4.72 6.31
C TRP A 34 -1.47 5.02 7.39
N PHE A 35 -0.61 6.01 7.18
CA PHE A 35 0.36 6.44 8.17
C PHE A 35 -0.33 6.92 9.45
N ASP A 36 -1.37 7.72 9.34
CA ASP A 36 -2.15 8.21 10.47
C ASP A 36 -2.83 7.06 11.22
N SER A 37 -3.44 6.12 10.51
CA SER A 37 -4.07 4.93 11.10
C SER A 37 -3.08 4.08 11.89
N VAL A 38 -1.91 3.80 11.32
CA VAL A 38 -0.85 3.02 12.00
C VAL A 38 -0.30 3.79 13.20
N SER A 39 -0.10 5.10 13.08
CA SER A 39 0.38 5.96 14.16
C SER A 39 -0.59 5.99 15.34
N CYS A 40 -1.89 6.04 15.06
CA CYS A 40 -2.94 5.94 16.08
C CYS A 40 -2.89 4.59 16.80
N LEU A 41 -2.82 3.47 16.06
CA LEU A 41 -2.74 2.14 16.67
C LEU A 41 -1.48 1.96 17.54
N LEU A 42 -0.33 2.45 17.08
CA LEU A 42 0.91 2.45 17.85
C LEU A 42 0.80 3.32 19.10
N SER A 43 0.12 4.45 19.02
CA SER A 43 -0.12 5.35 20.15
C SER A 43 -1.03 4.70 21.19
N PHE A 44 -2.13 4.08 20.79
CA PHE A 44 -3.00 3.33 21.69
C PHE A 44 -2.28 2.17 22.38
N SER A 45 -1.40 1.47 21.66
CA SER A 45 -0.63 0.36 22.23
C SER A 45 0.33 0.80 23.37
N ARG A 46 0.71 2.10 23.40
CA ARG A 46 1.56 2.64 24.48
C ARG A 46 0.93 2.52 25.86
N HIS A 47 -0.39 2.60 25.95
CA HIS A 47 -1.09 2.52 27.22
C HIS A 47 -0.94 1.14 27.91
N ALA A 48 -0.85 0.08 27.11
CA ALA A 48 -0.68 -1.28 27.60
C ALA A 48 0.80 -1.67 27.83
N LEU A 49 1.75 -0.81 27.49
CA LEU A 49 3.18 -1.12 27.53
C LEU A 49 3.68 -1.43 28.97
N SER A 50 3.10 -0.76 29.98
CA SER A 50 3.45 -0.97 31.39
C SER A 50 2.91 -2.29 31.94
N THR A 51 1.82 -2.81 31.39
CA THR A 51 1.14 -4.03 31.89
C THR A 51 1.57 -5.27 31.12
N LYS A 52 1.78 -5.15 29.78
CA LYS A 52 2.05 -6.27 28.89
C LYS A 52 3.10 -5.91 27.82
N PRO A 53 4.35 -5.69 28.22
CA PRO A 53 5.39 -5.18 27.30
C PRO A 53 5.67 -6.12 26.12
N GLU A 54 5.68 -7.44 26.36
CA GLU A 54 5.98 -8.44 25.34
C GLU A 54 4.88 -8.53 24.27
N GLU A 55 3.61 -8.58 24.69
CA GLU A 55 2.46 -8.61 23.79
C GLU A 55 2.39 -7.33 22.93
N VAL A 56 2.69 -6.18 23.53
CA VAL A 56 2.73 -4.89 22.81
C VAL A 56 3.86 -4.86 21.80
N SER A 57 5.03 -5.41 22.14
CA SER A 57 6.16 -5.50 21.21
C SER A 57 5.82 -6.36 20.00
N GLN A 58 5.26 -7.55 20.21
CA GLN A 58 4.81 -8.44 19.15
C GLN A 58 3.72 -7.80 18.28
N PHE A 59 2.73 -7.15 18.91
CA PHE A 59 1.68 -6.42 18.19
C PHE A 59 2.27 -5.36 17.27
N ARG A 60 3.19 -4.53 17.75
CA ARG A 60 3.83 -3.47 16.96
C ARG A 60 4.62 -4.01 15.78
N GLN A 61 5.38 -5.07 15.99
CA GLN A 61 6.15 -5.72 14.92
C GLN A 61 5.21 -6.30 13.85
N THR A 62 4.16 -7.00 14.26
CA THR A 62 3.16 -7.56 13.36
C THR A 62 2.44 -6.47 12.57
N LEU A 63 2.03 -5.39 13.25
CA LEU A 63 1.35 -4.26 12.61
C LEU A 63 2.20 -3.62 11.52
N VAL A 64 3.48 -3.35 11.79
CA VAL A 64 4.39 -2.75 10.80
C VAL A 64 4.59 -3.67 9.60
N ARG A 65 4.75 -4.98 9.81
CA ARG A 65 4.91 -5.96 8.74
C ARG A 65 3.65 -6.08 7.87
N LEU A 66 2.49 -6.17 8.49
CA LEU A 66 1.22 -6.25 7.76
C LEU A 66 0.96 -4.96 6.95
N THR A 67 1.27 -3.80 7.52
CA THR A 67 1.13 -2.51 6.82
C THR A 67 2.08 -2.43 5.62
N SER A 68 3.32 -2.89 5.79
CA SER A 68 4.29 -2.96 4.69
C SER A 68 3.82 -3.89 3.57
N LEU A 69 3.30 -5.06 3.93
CA LEU A 69 2.75 -6.02 2.96
C LEU A 69 1.54 -5.44 2.23
N MET A 70 0.62 -4.83 2.96
CA MET A 70 -0.56 -4.16 2.39
C MET A 70 -0.16 -3.06 1.41
N HIS A 71 0.80 -2.22 1.78
CA HIS A 71 1.29 -1.15 0.91
C HIS A 71 1.97 -1.70 -0.35
N GLY A 72 2.83 -2.71 -0.20
CA GLY A 72 3.48 -3.38 -1.32
C GLY A 72 2.47 -4.03 -2.28
N SER A 73 1.47 -4.74 -1.75
CA SER A 73 0.41 -5.35 -2.56
C SER A 73 -0.43 -4.32 -3.31
N ALA A 74 -0.74 -3.17 -2.69
CA ALA A 74 -1.48 -2.10 -3.35
C ALA A 74 -0.67 -1.44 -4.48
N LEU A 75 0.64 -1.27 -4.30
CA LEU A 75 1.51 -0.75 -5.36
C LEU A 75 1.64 -1.74 -6.52
N ASP A 76 1.75 -3.02 -6.22
CA ASP A 76 1.80 -4.09 -7.22
C ASP A 76 0.55 -4.10 -8.09
N GLU A 77 -0.62 -4.03 -7.47
CA GLU A 77 -1.92 -3.96 -8.16
C GLU A 77 -2.02 -2.74 -9.10
N ILE A 78 -1.59 -1.57 -8.65
CA ILE A 78 -1.64 -0.33 -9.44
C ILE A 78 -0.61 -0.35 -10.58
N SER A 79 0.57 -0.94 -10.37
CA SER A 79 1.63 -0.96 -11.37
C SER A 79 1.32 -1.88 -12.54
N GLY A 80 0.47 -2.89 -12.34
CA GLY A 80 0.21 -3.94 -13.32
C GLY A 80 1.47 -4.70 -13.74
N SER A 81 2.54 -4.57 -12.95
CA SER A 81 3.83 -5.22 -13.21
C SER A 81 3.78 -6.66 -12.69
N THR A 82 4.21 -7.58 -13.53
CA THR A 82 4.43 -8.98 -13.14
C THR A 82 5.78 -9.19 -12.44
N ASP A 83 6.51 -8.12 -12.20
CA ASP A 83 7.83 -8.18 -11.57
C ASP A 83 7.69 -7.96 -10.07
N ASP A 84 7.97 -8.99 -9.27
CA ASP A 84 7.93 -9.01 -7.79
C ASP A 84 8.99 -8.08 -7.15
N SER A 85 9.16 -6.86 -7.67
CA SER A 85 10.27 -5.97 -7.35
C SER A 85 10.07 -5.10 -6.11
N TYR A 86 8.88 -5.13 -5.48
CA TYR A 86 8.65 -4.31 -4.28
C TYR A 86 9.22 -4.98 -3.02
N GLN A 87 10.17 -4.32 -2.41
CA GLN A 87 10.72 -4.75 -1.14
C GLN A 87 9.71 -4.53 -0.02
N THR A 88 9.23 -5.62 0.57
CA THR A 88 8.40 -5.60 1.78
C THR A 88 9.24 -5.95 3.01
N ILE A 89 8.85 -5.41 4.16
CA ILE A 89 9.55 -5.70 5.42
C ILE A 89 9.26 -7.15 5.82
N ASP A 90 10.30 -7.98 5.75
CA ASP A 90 10.40 -9.35 6.32
C ASP A 90 9.09 -10.13 6.46
N VAL A 91 8.47 -10.44 5.31
CA VAL A 91 7.23 -11.23 5.24
C VAL A 91 7.45 -12.66 5.74
N MET A 92 8.69 -13.17 5.63
CA MET A 92 9.05 -14.55 6.00
C MET A 92 8.96 -14.83 7.50
N SER A 93 8.91 -13.80 8.34
CA SER A 93 8.71 -13.93 9.78
C SER A 93 7.25 -13.90 10.21
N LEU A 94 6.31 -13.72 9.28
CA LEU A 94 4.89 -13.93 9.54
C LEU A 94 4.60 -15.43 9.65
N ASP A 95 3.71 -15.79 10.58
CA ASP A 95 3.28 -17.16 10.74
C ASP A 95 2.71 -17.74 9.44
N SER A 96 3.04 -18.99 9.15
CA SER A 96 2.61 -19.69 7.93
C SER A 96 1.09 -19.77 7.77
N ALA A 97 0.34 -19.77 8.87
CA ALA A 97 -1.12 -19.74 8.86
C ALA A 97 -1.64 -18.37 8.38
N THR A 98 -1.03 -17.29 8.85
CA THR A 98 -1.35 -15.91 8.42
C THR A 98 -1.07 -15.73 6.92
N LEU A 99 0.07 -16.21 6.43
CA LEU A 99 0.41 -16.12 5.01
C LEU A 99 -0.57 -16.92 4.12
N ARG A 100 -0.98 -18.12 4.56
CA ARG A 100 -2.00 -18.92 3.84
C ARG A 100 -3.34 -18.19 3.81
N PHE A 101 -3.77 -17.65 4.94
CA PHE A 101 -5.01 -16.88 5.01
C PHE A 101 -4.99 -15.67 4.06
N LEU A 102 -3.91 -14.90 4.04
CA LEU A 102 -3.76 -13.75 3.14
C LEU A 102 -3.79 -14.16 1.67
N ARG A 103 -3.09 -15.27 1.33
CA ARG A 103 -3.13 -15.82 -0.03
C ARG A 103 -4.53 -16.27 -0.43
N ASP A 104 -5.23 -16.96 0.47
CA ASP A 104 -6.59 -17.45 0.21
C ASP A 104 -7.58 -16.29 0.07
N CYS A 105 -7.39 -15.20 0.84
CA CYS A 105 -8.14 -13.96 0.66
C CYS A 105 -7.87 -13.34 -0.71
N LYS A 106 -6.62 -13.24 -1.13
CA LYS A 106 -6.26 -12.72 -2.46
C LYS A 106 -6.95 -13.52 -3.56
N LEU A 107 -6.83 -14.86 -3.53
CA LEU A 107 -7.46 -15.74 -4.53
C LEU A 107 -9.00 -15.68 -4.53
N LYS A 108 -9.62 -15.39 -3.39
CA LYS A 108 -11.08 -15.32 -3.27
C LYS A 108 -11.66 -14.00 -3.80
N TYR A 109 -10.88 -12.93 -3.75
CA TYR A 109 -11.32 -11.57 -4.14
C TYR A 109 -10.61 -11.07 -5.40
N ASP A 110 -9.82 -11.90 -6.05
CA ASP A 110 -9.25 -11.66 -7.37
C ASP A 110 -10.39 -11.75 -8.41
N TRP A 111 -10.81 -10.59 -8.88
CA TRP A 111 -11.85 -10.34 -9.87
C TRP A 111 -11.31 -9.64 -11.11
#